data_98e68eccc46e0161caca9419460550f5
#
_entry.id   98e68eccc46e0161caca9419460550f5
#
_cell.length_a   1.000
_cell.length_b   1.000
_cell.length_c   1.000
_cell.angle_alpha   90.00
_cell.angle_beta   90.00
_cell.angle_gamma   90.00
#
_symmetry.space_group_name_H-M   'P 1'
#
loop_
_entity.id
_entity.type
_entity.pdbx_description
1 polymer ?
#
loop_
_entity_poly.entity_id
_entity_poly.type
_entity_poly.pdbx_seq_one_letter_code
_entity_poly.pdbx_strand_id
1 'polypeptide(L)'
;MLAWERADGARVELTLLDGAAMRRLNRRVTGRRGLTDVIAFALPQPDGSLVGDVYICPEAAERWVNGRGRGKREGAEAELVRLAVHGTLHVLGYDHPDGPGRTRSAMWRRQERYVCRLRNGAP
;
A
#
# COMPACT_ATOMS: atom_id res chain seq x y z
N MET A 1 5.83 -8.54 8.23
CA MET A 1 6.45 -7.25 7.91
C MET A 1 6.62 -6.34 9.14
N LEU A 2 5.60 -6.19 9.97
CA LEU A 2 5.71 -5.31 11.14
C LEU A 2 6.87 -5.72 12.07
N ALA A 3 7.08 -7.02 12.25
CA ALA A 3 8.20 -7.51 13.05
C ALA A 3 9.56 -7.12 12.45
N TRP A 4 9.67 -7.10 11.13
CA TRP A 4 10.92 -6.68 10.45
C TRP A 4 11.20 -5.19 10.65
N GLU A 5 10.17 -4.39 10.90
CA GLU A 5 10.31 -2.97 11.21
C GLU A 5 10.36 -2.70 12.71
N ARG A 6 10.40 -3.75 13.54
CA ARG A 6 10.33 -3.63 15.00
C ARG A 6 9.09 -2.86 15.46
N ALA A 7 7.99 -3.08 14.74
CA ALA A 7 6.71 -2.41 14.98
C ALA A 7 5.61 -3.42 15.29
N ASP A 8 5.95 -4.53 15.94
CA ASP A 8 5.01 -5.62 16.24
C ASP A 8 3.89 -5.21 17.22
N GLY A 9 4.03 -4.06 17.90
CA GLY A 9 2.95 -3.46 18.68
C GLY A 9 1.96 -2.64 17.86
N ALA A 10 2.25 -2.37 16.59
CA ALA A 10 1.35 -1.66 15.70
C ALA A 10 0.30 -2.60 15.12
N ARG A 11 -0.88 -2.05 14.81
CA ARG A 11 -1.95 -2.80 14.15
C ARG A 11 -2.32 -2.10 12.85
N VAL A 12 -2.26 -2.84 11.74
CA VAL A 12 -2.65 -2.34 10.43
C VAL A 12 -3.77 -3.20 9.89
N GLU A 13 -4.89 -2.57 9.56
CA GLU A 13 -6.05 -3.23 8.99
C GLU A 13 -6.08 -2.99 7.49
N LEU A 14 -6.12 -4.08 6.72
CA LEU A 14 -6.21 -4.02 5.26
C LEU A 14 -7.65 -4.26 4.83
N THR A 15 -8.18 -3.38 4.01
CA THR A 15 -9.53 -3.50 3.49
C THR A 15 -9.51 -3.40 1.98
N LEU A 16 -10.15 -4.34 1.31
CA LEU A 16 -10.29 -4.32 -0.14
C LEU A 16 -11.60 -3.62 -0.51
N LEU A 17 -11.54 -2.68 -1.43
CA LEU A 17 -12.69 -1.90 -1.90
C LEU A 17 -12.87 -2.10 -3.41
N ASP A 18 -14.13 -2.10 -3.85
CA ASP A 18 -14.41 -2.00 -5.28
C ASP A 18 -14.15 -0.57 -5.78
N GLY A 19 -14.21 -0.39 -7.10
CA GLY A 19 -13.89 0.91 -7.72
C GLY A 19 -14.82 2.03 -7.25
N ALA A 20 -16.11 1.76 -7.10
CA ALA A 20 -17.08 2.77 -6.67
C ALA A 20 -16.80 3.22 -5.22
N ALA A 21 -16.55 2.26 -4.34
CA ALA A 21 -16.22 2.57 -2.93
C ALA A 21 -14.90 3.34 -2.82
N MET A 22 -13.89 2.96 -3.59
CA MET A 22 -12.60 3.65 -3.59
C MET A 22 -12.72 5.08 -4.12
N ARG A 23 -13.52 5.32 -5.15
CA ARG A 23 -13.76 6.69 -5.65
C ARG A 23 -14.41 7.57 -4.58
N ARG A 24 -15.39 7.03 -3.86
CA ARG A 24 -16.04 7.76 -2.77
C ARG A 24 -15.06 8.09 -1.65
N LEU A 25 -14.25 7.12 -1.26
CA LEU A 25 -13.25 7.31 -0.21
C LEU A 25 -12.20 8.34 -0.63
N ASN A 26 -11.69 8.24 -1.86
CA ASN A 26 -10.70 9.17 -2.37
C ASN A 26 -11.23 10.61 -2.37
N ARG A 27 -12.46 10.81 -2.82
CA ARG A 27 -13.09 12.12 -2.80
C ARG A 27 -13.22 12.68 -1.39
N ARG A 28 -13.66 11.84 -0.44
CA ARG A 28 -13.86 12.25 0.96
C ARG A 28 -12.54 12.62 1.64
N VAL A 29 -11.49 11.86 1.38
CA VAL A 29 -10.22 11.97 2.10
C VAL A 29 -9.28 12.97 1.47
N THR A 30 -9.14 12.94 0.15
CA THR A 30 -8.16 13.77 -0.58
C THR A 30 -8.82 14.91 -1.33
N GLY A 31 -10.13 14.89 -1.49
CA GLY A 31 -10.85 15.83 -2.34
C GLY A 31 -10.72 15.55 -3.82
N ARG A 32 -9.93 14.55 -4.21
CA ARG A 32 -9.71 14.20 -5.60
C ARG A 32 -10.82 13.31 -6.12
N ARG A 33 -11.21 13.55 -7.36
CA ARG A 33 -12.15 12.70 -8.07
C ARG A 33 -11.36 11.66 -8.85
N GLY A 34 -11.87 10.45 -8.89
CA GLY A 34 -11.28 9.39 -9.67
C GLY A 34 -10.88 8.19 -8.84
N LEU A 35 -10.33 7.22 -9.55
CA LEU A 35 -9.95 5.95 -8.98
C LEU A 35 -8.48 6.02 -8.55
N THR A 36 -8.20 5.50 -7.34
CA THR A 36 -6.85 5.29 -6.87
C THR A 36 -6.70 3.85 -6.41
N ASP A 37 -5.48 3.38 -6.33
CA ASP A 37 -5.19 1.98 -5.98
C ASP A 37 -5.04 1.75 -4.47
N VAL A 38 -4.54 2.73 -3.74
CA VAL A 38 -4.30 2.59 -2.29
C VAL A 38 -4.47 3.92 -1.57
N ILE A 39 -5.08 3.87 -0.39
CA ILE A 39 -5.16 4.99 0.55
C ILE A 39 -4.78 4.45 1.93
N ALA A 40 -3.87 5.14 2.62
CA ALA A 40 -3.40 4.71 3.93
C ALA A 40 -3.52 5.84 4.95
N PHE A 41 -3.91 5.47 6.17
CA PHE A 41 -4.05 6.39 7.29
C PHE A 41 -3.30 5.87 8.52
N ALA A 42 -2.57 6.75 9.18
CA ALA A 42 -2.03 6.47 10.50
C ALA A 42 -2.94 7.09 11.55
N LEU A 43 -3.29 6.32 12.56
CA LEU A 43 -4.19 6.72 13.65
C LEU A 43 -3.49 6.50 14.98
N PRO A 44 -2.56 7.40 15.38
CA PRO A 44 -1.86 7.26 16.66
C PRO A 44 -2.85 7.27 17.82
N GLN A 45 -2.65 6.36 18.77
CA GLN A 45 -3.52 6.21 19.91
C GLN A 45 -2.98 6.98 21.13
N PRO A 46 -3.85 7.34 22.08
CA PRO A 46 -3.41 8.08 23.29
C PRO A 46 -2.36 7.34 24.11
N ASP A 47 -2.33 6.01 24.06
CA ASP A 47 -1.35 5.20 24.80
C ASP A 47 0.00 5.08 24.08
N GLY A 48 0.16 5.77 22.95
CA GLY A 48 1.40 5.72 22.16
C GLY A 48 1.43 4.60 21.12
N SER A 49 0.45 3.69 21.12
CA SER A 49 0.38 2.64 20.10
C SER A 49 -0.05 3.23 18.77
N LEU A 50 0.26 2.53 17.68
CA LEU A 50 -0.07 2.94 16.33
C LEU A 50 -1.08 1.97 15.73
N VAL A 51 -2.18 2.52 15.25
CA VAL A 51 -3.17 1.79 14.46
C VAL A 51 -3.22 2.46 13.09
N GLY A 52 -3.36 1.67 12.05
CA GLY A 52 -3.48 2.21 10.70
C GLY A 52 -4.49 1.46 9.87
N ASP A 53 -5.05 2.15 8.90
CA ASP A 53 -5.94 1.57 7.90
C ASP A 53 -5.30 1.70 6.53
N VAL A 54 -5.32 0.62 5.76
CA VAL A 54 -4.87 0.59 4.37
C VAL A 54 -6.02 0.06 3.52
N TYR A 55 -6.50 0.90 2.63
CA TYR A 55 -7.57 0.57 1.69
C TYR A 55 -6.97 0.34 0.32
N ILE A 56 -7.27 -0.81 -0.27
CA ILE A 56 -6.72 -1.23 -1.56
C ILE A 56 -7.86 -1.51 -2.53
N CYS A 57 -7.74 -1.02 -3.75
CA CYS A 57 -8.68 -1.28 -4.82
C CYS A 57 -8.06 -2.26 -5.83
N PRO A 58 -8.44 -3.55 -5.79
CA PRO A 58 -7.88 -4.53 -6.75
C PRO A 58 -8.17 -4.18 -8.20
N GLU A 59 -9.31 -3.57 -8.49
CA GLU A 59 -9.66 -3.15 -9.85
C GLU A 59 -8.64 -2.15 -10.41
N ALA A 60 -8.24 -1.15 -9.61
CA ALA A 60 -7.24 -0.18 -10.03
C ALA A 60 -5.86 -0.82 -10.18
N ALA A 61 -5.50 -1.72 -9.28
CA ALA A 61 -4.24 -2.46 -9.35
C ALA A 61 -4.18 -3.31 -10.62
N GLU A 62 -5.28 -3.96 -10.97
CA GLU A 62 -5.38 -4.79 -12.17
C GLU A 62 -5.22 -3.97 -13.44
N ARG A 63 -5.84 -2.80 -13.51
CA ARG A 63 -5.69 -1.88 -14.65
C ARG A 63 -4.23 -1.45 -14.84
N TRP A 64 -3.54 -1.18 -13.75
CA TRP A 64 -2.14 -0.80 -13.77
C TRP A 64 -1.27 -1.91 -14.35
N VAL A 65 -1.47 -3.15 -13.90
CA VAL A 65 -0.72 -4.32 -14.37
C VAL A 65 -0.97 -4.57 -15.85
N ASN A 66 -2.24 -4.52 -16.28
CA ASN A 66 -2.62 -4.74 -17.68
C ASN A 66 -2.00 -3.68 -18.60
N GLY A 67 -1.96 -2.43 -18.16
CA GLY A 67 -1.35 -1.35 -18.92
C GLY A 67 0.16 -1.49 -19.10
N ARG A 68 0.81 -2.30 -18.26
CA ARG A 68 2.25 -2.56 -18.35
C ARG A 68 2.59 -3.84 -19.10
N GLY A 69 1.60 -4.59 -19.58
CA GLY A 69 1.84 -5.81 -20.36
C GLY A 69 2.40 -6.97 -19.55
N ARG A 70 2.33 -6.93 -18.23
CA ARG A 70 2.77 -8.04 -17.37
C ARG A 70 1.75 -9.15 -17.39
N GLY A 71 2.20 -10.39 -17.08
CA GLY A 71 1.31 -11.53 -16.96
C GLY A 71 0.18 -11.24 -15.98
N LYS A 72 -1.06 -11.43 -16.43
CA LYS A 72 -2.24 -10.94 -15.73
C LYS A 72 -2.37 -11.41 -14.29
N ARG A 73 -2.10 -12.69 -14.02
CA ARG A 73 -2.34 -13.26 -12.68
C ARG A 73 -1.22 -12.95 -11.70
N GLU A 74 0.01 -13.29 -12.09
CA GLU A 74 1.17 -13.04 -11.23
C GLU A 74 1.39 -11.55 -10.99
N GLY A 75 1.20 -10.74 -12.05
CA GLY A 75 1.33 -9.30 -11.94
C GLY A 75 0.31 -8.68 -10.98
N ALA A 76 -0.94 -9.15 -11.01
CA ALA A 76 -2.00 -8.65 -10.14
C ALA A 76 -1.73 -9.01 -8.67
N GLU A 77 -1.33 -10.25 -8.41
CA GLU A 77 -0.98 -10.68 -7.04
C GLU A 77 0.21 -9.91 -6.50
N ALA A 78 1.25 -9.75 -7.29
CA ALA A 78 2.43 -8.99 -6.91
C ALA A 78 2.07 -7.53 -6.61
N GLU A 79 1.20 -6.94 -7.41
CA GLU A 79 0.77 -5.57 -7.21
C GLU A 79 -0.04 -5.40 -5.92
N LEU A 80 -0.92 -6.35 -5.59
CA LEU A 80 -1.66 -6.30 -4.33
C LEU A 80 -0.72 -6.37 -3.12
N VAL A 81 0.27 -7.24 -3.17
CA VAL A 81 1.28 -7.33 -2.11
C VAL A 81 2.06 -6.01 -2.02
N ARG A 82 2.44 -5.45 -3.17
CA ARG A 82 3.16 -4.17 -3.21
C ARG A 82 2.36 -3.04 -2.58
N LEU A 83 1.06 -2.96 -2.88
CA LEU A 83 0.18 -1.93 -2.31
C LEU A 83 0.00 -2.11 -0.81
N ALA A 84 -0.13 -3.35 -0.34
CA ALA A 84 -0.23 -3.62 1.09
C ALA A 84 1.04 -3.20 1.83
N VAL A 85 2.21 -3.52 1.31
CA VAL A 85 3.49 -3.11 1.88
C VAL A 85 3.66 -1.60 1.83
N HIS A 86 3.34 -0.99 0.70
CA HIS A 86 3.45 0.45 0.50
C HIS A 86 2.58 1.22 1.50
N GLY A 87 1.31 0.85 1.61
CA GLY A 87 0.40 1.47 2.56
C GLY A 87 0.83 1.28 4.01
N THR A 88 1.33 0.10 4.35
CA THR A 88 1.83 -0.18 5.69
C THR A 88 3.06 0.67 6.01
N LEU A 89 3.97 0.85 5.07
CA LEU A 89 5.13 1.74 5.28
C LEU A 89 4.69 3.19 5.51
N HIS A 90 3.68 3.68 4.80
CA HIS A 90 3.11 5.00 5.06
C HIS A 90 2.53 5.10 6.48
N VAL A 91 1.82 4.07 6.93
CA VAL A 91 1.30 4.04 8.31
C VAL A 91 2.44 4.14 9.31
N LEU A 92 3.58 3.49 9.03
CA LEU A 92 4.75 3.52 9.90
C LEU A 92 5.56 4.82 9.80
N GLY A 93 5.15 5.75 8.94
CA GLY A 93 5.78 7.07 8.87
C GLY A 93 6.74 7.28 7.71
N TYR A 94 6.92 6.30 6.84
CA TYR A 94 7.75 6.46 5.65
C TYR A 94 7.04 7.33 4.62
N ASP A 95 7.81 8.07 3.84
CA ASP A 95 7.29 8.93 2.79
C ASP A 95 8.19 8.86 1.57
N HIS A 96 7.68 9.31 0.43
CA HIS A 96 8.39 9.33 -0.84
C HIS A 96 8.00 10.57 -1.63
N PRO A 97 8.88 11.07 -2.51
CA PRO A 97 8.49 12.15 -3.41
C PRO A 97 7.49 11.66 -4.45
N ASP A 98 6.64 12.56 -4.90
CA ASP A 98 5.75 12.31 -6.03
C ASP A 98 6.55 12.39 -7.33
N GLY A 99 6.07 11.70 -8.38
CA GLY A 99 6.67 11.74 -9.70
C GLY A 99 7.90 10.86 -9.86
N PRO A 100 8.87 11.25 -10.72
CA PRO A 100 9.97 10.35 -11.15
C PRO A 100 10.89 9.89 -10.04
N GLY A 101 11.07 10.68 -8.98
CA GLY A 101 11.93 10.31 -7.85
C GLY A 101 11.38 9.20 -6.97
N ARG A 102 10.10 8.86 -7.11
CA ARG A 102 9.41 7.88 -6.28
C ARG A 102 10.08 6.50 -6.30
N THR A 103 10.39 5.99 -7.48
CA THR A 103 10.98 4.65 -7.65
C THR A 103 12.46 4.58 -7.28
N ARG A 104 13.07 5.71 -6.98
CA ARG A 104 14.48 5.80 -6.55
C ARG A 104 14.61 6.12 -5.06
N SER A 105 13.48 6.26 -4.37
CA SER A 105 13.46 6.64 -2.96
C SER A 105 13.87 5.47 -2.05
N ALA A 106 14.32 5.79 -0.84
CA ALA A 106 14.62 4.79 0.17
C ALA A 106 13.39 3.96 0.54
N MET A 107 12.23 4.60 0.59
CA MET A 107 10.96 3.92 0.84
C MET A 107 10.66 2.88 -0.24
N TRP A 108 10.86 3.22 -1.51
CA TRP A 108 10.63 2.29 -2.62
C TRP A 108 11.56 1.07 -2.52
N ARG A 109 12.85 1.28 -2.24
CA ARG A 109 13.81 0.17 -2.11
C ARG A 109 13.42 -0.75 -0.97
N ARG A 110 12.97 -0.20 0.17
CA ARG A 110 12.50 -0.98 1.31
C ARG A 110 11.25 -1.76 0.96
N GLN A 111 10.31 -1.12 0.30
CA GLN A 111 9.08 -1.73 -0.19
C GLN A 111 9.37 -2.95 -1.05
N GLU A 112 10.20 -2.80 -2.08
CA GLU A 112 10.49 -3.89 -3.01
C GLU A 112 11.24 -5.05 -2.34
N ARG A 113 12.07 -4.76 -1.34
CA ARG A 113 12.73 -5.79 -0.54
C ARG A 113 11.71 -6.62 0.24
N TYR A 114 10.73 -5.97 0.85
CA TYR A 114 9.69 -6.67 1.60
C TYR A 114 8.74 -7.44 0.68
N VAL A 115 8.40 -6.88 -0.45
CA VAL A 115 7.58 -7.58 -1.45
C VAL A 115 8.28 -8.87 -1.88
N CYS A 116 9.57 -8.80 -2.17
CA CYS A 116 10.37 -9.96 -2.55
C CYS A 116 10.36 -11.04 -1.46
N ARG A 117 10.60 -10.63 -0.19
CA ARG A 117 10.60 -11.58 0.94
C ARG A 117 9.23 -12.24 1.14
N LEU A 118 8.16 -11.47 1.07
CA LEU A 118 6.81 -11.98 1.27
C LEU A 118 6.41 -12.96 0.17
N ARG A 119 6.74 -12.64 -1.08
CA ARG A 119 6.38 -13.47 -2.22
C ARG A 119 7.20 -14.74 -2.28
N ASN A 120 8.45 -14.69 -1.85
CA ASN A 120 9.33 -15.86 -1.84
C ASN A 120 9.18 -16.73 -0.59
N GLY A 121 8.32 -16.34 0.34
CA GLY A 121 8.14 -17.05 1.59
C GLY A 121 9.35 -17.06 2.50
N ALA A 122 10.32 -16.19 2.26
CA ALA A 122 11.52 -16.09 3.09
C ALA A 122 11.22 -15.26 4.35
N PRO A 123 11.61 -15.76 5.54
CA PRO A 123 11.47 -14.96 6.76
C PRO A 123 12.42 -13.79 6.81
#